data_cc7f07621eb706b71975b525479871d5
#
_entry.id   cc7f07621eb706b71975b525479871d5
#
_cell.length_a   1.000
_cell.length_b   1.000
_cell.length_c   1.000
_cell.angle_alpha   90.00
_cell.angle_beta   90.00
_cell.angle_gamma   90.00
#
_symmetry.space_group_name_H-M   'P 1'
#
loop_
_entity.id
_entity.type
_entity.pdbx_description
1 polymer ?
#
loop_
_entity_poly.entity_id
_entity_poly.type
_entity_poly.pdbx_seq_one_letter_code
_entity_poly.pdbx_strand_id
1 'polypeptide(L)'
;LGDVYKRQTHDQEIALAISDRLAIMNEHGDIQQIGTPWDIYERSENEMVFKFMGLANFIPVRYQNNHHYIGEGNQILNWKNLPPNSGKLGCRPSDIILSKNNEGLLGKISRASFLGAVMDYMVEIDGVTLRTEIPTNKALRNNLMFNEGENCFISFHDLLWFDSAKEI
;
A
#
# COMPACT_ATOMS: atom_id res chain seq x y z
N LEU A 1 20.95 33.40 -10.83
CA LEU A 1 21.00 32.18 -11.63
C LEU A 1 21.38 31.05 -10.68
N GLY A 2 20.39 30.24 -10.29
CA GLY A 2 20.62 29.11 -9.40
C GLY A 2 21.27 27.98 -10.17
N ASP A 3 22.33 27.40 -9.63
CA ASP A 3 22.97 26.21 -10.18
C ASP A 3 22.06 25.00 -10.00
N VAL A 4 21.93 24.19 -11.08
CA VAL A 4 21.25 22.90 -11.01
C VAL A 4 22.20 21.88 -10.41
N TYR A 5 21.85 21.36 -9.23
CA TYR A 5 22.65 20.35 -8.55
C TYR A 5 22.00 18.97 -8.74
N LYS A 6 22.78 18.02 -9.27
CA LYS A 6 22.38 16.60 -9.37
C LYS A 6 23.13 15.78 -8.33
N ARG A 7 22.39 15.02 -7.52
CA ARG A 7 22.94 14.10 -6.52
C ARG A 7 22.33 12.71 -6.72
N GLN A 8 23.19 11.69 -6.74
CA GLN A 8 22.75 10.30 -6.68
C GLN A 8 22.85 9.80 -5.23
N THR A 9 21.83 9.07 -4.78
CA THR A 9 21.81 8.51 -3.43
C THR A 9 20.95 7.25 -3.40
N HIS A 10 21.31 6.31 -2.53
CA HIS A 10 20.47 5.17 -2.16
C HIS A 10 19.64 5.43 -0.90
N ASP A 11 19.87 6.56 -0.25
CA ASP A 11 19.11 6.99 0.93
C ASP A 11 17.84 7.70 0.47
N GLN A 12 16.72 6.98 0.57
CA GLN A 12 15.41 7.44 0.12
C GLN A 12 14.90 8.62 0.95
N GLU A 13 15.09 8.57 2.28
CA GLU A 13 14.60 9.63 3.18
C GLU A 13 15.30 10.96 2.91
N ILE A 14 16.62 10.92 2.72
CA ILE A 14 17.38 12.12 2.35
C ILE A 14 16.94 12.63 0.98
N ALA A 15 16.80 11.73 -0.01
CA ALA A 15 16.37 12.14 -1.35
C ALA A 15 15.01 12.85 -1.33
N LEU A 16 14.04 12.28 -0.61
CA LEU A 16 12.70 12.85 -0.46
C LEU A 16 12.71 14.21 0.26
N ALA A 17 13.56 14.36 1.28
CA ALA A 17 13.58 15.55 2.12
C ALA A 17 14.21 16.78 1.46
N ILE A 18 15.19 16.58 0.55
CA ILE A 18 16.01 17.70 0.03
C ILE A 18 15.83 17.99 -1.46
N SER A 19 15.10 17.12 -2.20
CA SER A 19 15.01 17.25 -3.65
C SER A 19 13.76 17.99 -4.08
N ASP A 20 13.90 18.93 -4.99
CA ASP A 20 12.76 19.54 -5.70
C ASP A 20 12.14 18.54 -6.71
N ARG A 21 12.99 17.72 -7.33
CA ARG A 21 12.57 16.66 -8.26
C ARG A 21 13.45 15.42 -8.11
N LEU A 22 12.84 14.26 -8.31
CA LEU A 22 13.47 12.95 -8.29
C LEU A 22 13.33 12.29 -9.65
N ALA A 23 14.36 11.51 -10.03
CA ALA A 23 14.28 10.53 -11.09
C ALA A 23 14.52 9.14 -10.45
N ILE A 24 13.52 8.29 -10.51
CA ILE A 24 13.62 6.89 -10.06
C ILE A 24 14.11 6.04 -11.22
N MET A 25 15.17 5.25 -11.00
CA MET A 25 15.77 4.40 -12.01
C MET A 25 15.74 2.94 -11.56
N ASN A 26 15.59 2.02 -12.51
CA ASN A 26 15.74 0.60 -12.25
C ASN A 26 17.24 0.20 -12.18
N GLU A 27 17.52 -1.07 -11.91
CA GLU A 27 18.88 -1.62 -11.82
C GLU A 27 19.67 -1.56 -13.14
N HIS A 28 18.97 -1.44 -14.27
CA HIS A 28 19.58 -1.31 -15.59
C HIS A 28 19.88 0.15 -15.97
N GLY A 29 19.49 1.11 -15.13
CA GLY A 29 19.68 2.53 -15.36
C GLY A 29 18.56 3.19 -16.15
N ASP A 30 17.45 2.49 -16.44
CA ASP A 30 16.29 3.07 -17.11
C ASP A 30 15.47 3.90 -16.15
N ILE A 31 15.12 5.10 -16.56
CA ILE A 31 14.28 5.98 -15.78
C ILE A 31 12.85 5.44 -15.78
N GLN A 32 12.32 5.18 -14.59
CA GLN A 32 10.97 4.66 -14.37
C GLN A 32 9.96 5.78 -14.17
N GLN A 33 10.34 6.84 -13.46
CA GLN A 33 9.49 8.00 -13.23
C GLN A 33 10.32 9.23 -12.87
N ILE A 34 9.86 10.40 -13.27
CA ILE A 34 10.41 11.71 -12.87
C ILE A 34 9.29 12.61 -12.39
N GLY A 35 9.46 13.20 -11.21
CA GLY A 35 8.48 14.11 -10.63
C GLY A 35 8.96 14.78 -9.36
N THR A 36 8.09 15.55 -8.72
CA THR A 36 8.31 15.95 -7.33
C THR A 36 8.19 14.73 -6.42
N PRO A 37 8.81 14.73 -5.23
CA PRO A 37 8.66 13.65 -4.26
C PRO A 37 7.19 13.29 -4.01
N TRP A 38 6.35 14.31 -3.88
CA TRP A 38 4.92 14.16 -3.62
C TRP A 38 4.17 13.51 -4.80
N ASP A 39 4.40 13.99 -6.03
CA ASP A 39 3.76 13.42 -7.23
C ASP A 39 4.10 11.95 -7.41
N ILE A 40 5.39 11.59 -7.19
CA ILE A 40 5.86 10.20 -7.32
C ILE A 40 5.23 9.32 -6.23
N TYR A 41 5.11 9.83 -5.00
CA TYR A 41 4.48 9.10 -3.90
C TYR A 41 3.00 8.83 -4.15
N GLU A 42 2.24 9.85 -4.57
CA GLU A 42 0.79 9.74 -4.80
C GLU A 42 0.44 8.98 -6.09
N ARG A 43 1.28 9.11 -7.11
CA ARG A 43 0.99 8.64 -8.47
C ARG A 43 2.16 7.81 -9.01
N SER A 44 2.55 6.79 -8.27
CA SER A 44 3.58 5.87 -8.73
C SER A 44 3.15 5.17 -10.02
N GLU A 45 3.96 5.27 -11.08
CA GLU A 45 3.61 4.74 -12.41
C GLU A 45 3.69 3.21 -12.49
N ASN A 46 4.45 2.57 -11.60
CA ASN A 46 4.56 1.12 -11.53
C ASN A 46 4.89 0.63 -10.11
N GLU A 47 4.81 -0.70 -9.91
CA GLU A 47 5.06 -1.33 -8.60
C GLU A 47 6.47 -1.07 -8.07
N MET A 48 7.48 -1.01 -8.95
CA MET A 48 8.86 -0.74 -8.54
C MET A 48 8.99 0.65 -7.93
N VAL A 49 8.42 1.67 -8.57
CA VAL A 49 8.40 3.03 -8.04
C VAL A 49 7.60 3.09 -6.74
N PHE A 50 6.44 2.42 -6.68
CA PHE A 50 5.63 2.38 -5.48
C PHE A 50 6.39 1.74 -4.30
N LYS A 51 7.08 0.62 -4.51
CA LYS A 51 7.95 -0.02 -3.50
C LYS A 51 9.10 0.89 -3.08
N PHE A 52 9.71 1.59 -4.05
CA PHE A 52 10.82 2.49 -3.77
C PHE A 52 10.42 3.64 -2.85
N MET A 53 9.20 4.15 -2.96
CA MET A 53 8.70 5.27 -2.17
C MET A 53 8.28 4.92 -0.74
N GLY A 54 8.43 3.68 -0.31
CA GLY A 54 8.16 3.23 1.06
C GLY A 54 7.50 1.87 1.15
N LEU A 55 7.19 1.46 2.39
CA LEU A 55 6.50 0.20 2.64
C LEU A 55 5.20 0.11 1.85
N ALA A 56 4.97 -1.05 1.25
CA ALA A 56 3.86 -1.28 0.34
C ALA A 56 3.26 -2.67 0.52
N ASN A 57 1.93 -2.73 0.47
CA ASN A 57 1.20 -3.96 0.24
C ASN A 57 0.81 -4.04 -1.23
N PHE A 58 0.81 -5.24 -1.78
CA PHE A 58 0.27 -5.53 -3.11
C PHE A 58 -0.81 -6.58 -2.99
N ILE A 59 -2.01 -6.23 -3.42
CA ILE A 59 -3.20 -7.05 -3.31
C ILE A 59 -3.52 -7.58 -4.70
N PRO A 60 -3.33 -8.87 -4.98
CA PRO A 60 -3.81 -9.46 -6.22
C PRO A 60 -5.32 -9.31 -6.32
N VAL A 61 -5.80 -8.83 -7.45
CA VAL A 61 -7.23 -8.65 -7.72
C VAL A 61 -7.61 -9.43 -8.96
N ARG A 62 -8.61 -10.28 -8.81
CA ARG A 62 -9.17 -11.09 -9.87
C ARG A 62 -10.51 -10.50 -10.31
N TYR A 63 -10.67 -10.27 -11.61
CA TYR A 63 -11.94 -9.82 -12.18
C TYR A 63 -12.70 -10.99 -12.78
N GLN A 64 -13.90 -11.23 -12.28
CA GLN A 64 -14.78 -12.31 -12.73
C GLN A 64 -16.25 -11.93 -12.51
N ASN A 65 -17.14 -12.25 -13.47
CA ASN A 65 -18.58 -12.00 -13.36
C ASN A 65 -18.92 -10.54 -13.00
N ASN A 66 -18.22 -9.56 -13.59
CA ASN A 66 -18.37 -8.14 -13.32
C ASN A 66 -18.04 -7.70 -11.87
N HIS A 67 -17.30 -8.50 -11.12
CA HIS A 67 -16.86 -8.19 -9.78
C HIS A 67 -15.34 -8.35 -9.64
N HIS A 68 -14.77 -7.58 -8.72
CA HIS A 68 -13.37 -7.71 -8.32
C HIS A 68 -13.30 -8.49 -7.01
N TYR A 69 -12.43 -9.50 -6.97
CA TYR A 69 -12.20 -10.36 -5.81
C TYR A 69 -10.76 -10.23 -5.34
N ILE A 70 -10.54 -10.23 -4.03
CA ILE A 70 -9.21 -10.20 -3.44
C ILE A 70 -8.61 -11.61 -3.47
N GLY A 71 -7.37 -11.72 -3.93
CA GLY A 71 -6.62 -12.96 -3.91
C GLY A 71 -7.35 -14.10 -4.62
N GLU A 72 -7.37 -15.25 -3.96
CA GLU A 72 -8.06 -16.46 -4.44
C GLU A 72 -9.43 -16.66 -3.78
N GLY A 73 -9.81 -15.79 -2.86
CA GLY A 73 -11.06 -15.88 -2.11
C GLY A 73 -12.30 -15.39 -2.87
N ASN A 74 -13.40 -15.25 -2.13
CA ASN A 74 -14.69 -14.87 -2.68
C ASN A 74 -15.22 -13.53 -2.16
N GLN A 75 -14.43 -12.80 -1.40
CA GLN A 75 -14.84 -11.47 -0.93
C GLN A 75 -14.73 -10.45 -2.05
N ILE A 76 -15.84 -9.76 -2.29
CA ILE A 76 -15.93 -8.75 -3.35
C ILE A 76 -15.33 -7.44 -2.84
N LEU A 77 -14.39 -6.91 -3.60
CA LEU A 77 -13.83 -5.59 -3.37
C LEU A 77 -14.70 -4.55 -4.07
N ASN A 78 -15.42 -3.76 -3.28
CA ASN A 78 -16.19 -2.62 -3.77
C ASN A 78 -15.31 -1.37 -3.77
N TRP A 79 -14.55 -1.15 -4.83
CA TRP A 79 -13.75 0.05 -5.02
C TRP A 79 -14.14 0.76 -6.32
N LYS A 80 -14.20 2.09 -6.29
CA LYS A 80 -14.64 2.88 -7.45
C LYS A 80 -13.57 2.91 -8.54
N ASN A 81 -14.03 2.90 -9.79
CA ASN A 81 -13.19 3.11 -10.97
C ASN A 81 -12.08 2.07 -11.20
N LEU A 82 -12.24 0.84 -10.69
CA LEU A 82 -11.36 -0.25 -11.10
C LEU A 82 -11.63 -0.62 -12.57
N PRO A 83 -10.57 -0.86 -13.36
CA PRO A 83 -10.75 -1.33 -14.73
C PRO A 83 -11.31 -2.75 -14.74
N PRO A 84 -12.08 -3.16 -15.78
CA PRO A 84 -12.73 -4.47 -15.87
C PRO A 84 -11.72 -5.57 -16.27
N ASN A 85 -10.62 -5.68 -15.56
CA ASN A 85 -9.58 -6.69 -15.75
C ASN A 85 -8.97 -7.08 -14.40
N SER A 86 -8.21 -8.15 -14.39
CA SER A 86 -7.41 -8.57 -13.24
C SER A 86 -6.12 -7.77 -13.18
N GLY A 87 -5.62 -7.52 -11.97
CA GLY A 87 -4.40 -6.76 -11.75
C GLY A 87 -3.98 -6.80 -10.30
N LYS A 88 -3.27 -5.76 -9.86
CA LYS A 88 -2.85 -5.59 -8.47
C LYS A 88 -3.23 -4.22 -7.95
N LEU A 89 -3.57 -4.15 -6.69
CA LEU A 89 -3.73 -2.90 -5.96
C LEU A 89 -2.56 -2.72 -5.00
N GLY A 90 -1.91 -1.57 -5.10
CA GLY A 90 -0.94 -1.11 -4.10
C GLY A 90 -1.62 -0.28 -3.03
N CYS A 91 -1.27 -0.51 -1.76
CA CYS A 91 -1.66 0.37 -0.67
C CYS A 91 -0.54 0.47 0.37
N ARG A 92 -0.50 1.61 1.05
CA ARG A 92 0.42 1.79 2.18
C ARG A 92 -0.14 1.11 3.43
N PRO A 93 0.72 0.67 4.36
CA PRO A 93 0.24 0.15 5.65
C PRO A 93 -0.66 1.12 6.41
N SER A 94 -0.44 2.43 6.26
CA SER A 94 -1.25 3.51 6.86
C SER A 94 -2.63 3.68 6.23
N ASP A 95 -2.82 3.21 5.00
CA ASP A 95 -4.08 3.36 4.25
C ASP A 95 -5.05 2.20 4.50
N ILE A 96 -4.61 1.20 5.24
CA ILE A 96 -5.47 0.11 5.68
C ILE A 96 -6.14 0.49 7.00
N ILE A 97 -7.46 0.49 6.99
CA ILE A 97 -8.29 0.80 8.15
C ILE A 97 -8.82 -0.50 8.72
N LEU A 98 -8.49 -0.78 9.98
CA LEU A 98 -9.06 -1.90 10.72
C LEU A 98 -10.25 -1.45 11.55
N SER A 99 -11.27 -2.30 11.64
CA SER A 99 -12.47 -2.11 12.44
C SER A 99 -12.88 -3.39 13.15
N LYS A 100 -13.55 -3.25 14.30
CA LYS A 100 -14.26 -4.34 14.99
C LYS A 100 -15.74 -4.41 14.61
N ASN A 101 -16.23 -3.40 13.89
CA ASN A 101 -17.58 -3.36 13.37
C ASN A 101 -17.66 -4.20 12.08
N ASN A 102 -18.82 -4.77 11.82
CA ASN A 102 -19.05 -5.64 10.66
C ASN A 102 -19.19 -4.83 9.33
N GLU A 103 -18.21 -3.97 9.06
CA GLU A 103 -18.16 -3.11 7.89
C GLU A 103 -16.80 -3.28 7.16
N GLY A 104 -16.83 -3.75 5.92
CA GLY A 104 -15.64 -3.99 5.11
C GLY A 104 -15.39 -5.47 4.83
N LEU A 105 -14.17 -5.79 4.46
CA LEU A 105 -13.73 -7.15 4.13
C LEU A 105 -13.30 -7.88 5.40
N LEU A 106 -13.75 -9.11 5.57
CA LEU A 106 -13.39 -9.92 6.73
C LEU A 106 -11.94 -10.39 6.64
N GLY A 107 -11.15 -10.07 7.62
CA GLY A 107 -9.78 -10.53 7.79
C GLY A 107 -9.53 -11.12 9.17
N LYS A 108 -8.35 -11.71 9.33
CA LYS A 108 -7.88 -12.28 10.58
C LYS A 108 -6.48 -11.77 10.91
N ILE A 109 -6.27 -11.33 12.13
CA ILE A 109 -4.95 -10.91 12.61
C ILE A 109 -4.05 -12.13 12.71
N SER A 110 -3.00 -12.21 11.92
CA SER A 110 -1.99 -13.28 11.99
C SER A 110 -0.79 -12.91 12.87
N ARG A 111 -0.53 -11.61 13.03
CA ARG A 111 0.49 -11.10 13.97
C ARG A 111 0.10 -9.73 14.50
N ALA A 112 0.36 -9.48 15.77
CA ALA A 112 0.20 -8.20 16.43
C ALA A 112 1.50 -7.81 17.15
N SER A 113 2.08 -6.66 16.81
CA SER A 113 3.34 -6.19 17.40
C SER A 113 3.20 -4.75 17.89
N PHE A 114 3.58 -4.52 19.13
CA PHE A 114 3.67 -3.19 19.71
C PHE A 114 5.07 -2.61 19.47
N LEU A 115 5.17 -1.57 18.68
CA LEU A 115 6.43 -0.89 18.33
C LEU A 115 6.55 0.49 18.99
N GLY A 116 5.87 0.70 20.12
CA GLY A 116 5.85 1.97 20.84
C GLY A 116 4.92 2.98 20.19
N ALA A 117 5.37 3.71 19.18
CA ALA A 117 4.57 4.73 18.50
C ALA A 117 3.42 4.16 17.65
N VAL A 118 3.58 2.94 17.16
CA VAL A 118 2.61 2.25 16.31
C VAL A 118 2.33 0.83 16.78
N MET A 119 1.11 0.37 16.52
CA MET A 119 0.74 -1.03 16.49
C MET A 119 0.92 -1.51 15.06
N ASP A 120 1.74 -2.54 14.87
CA ASP A 120 2.02 -3.18 13.58
C ASP A 120 1.29 -4.52 13.52
N TYR A 121 0.40 -4.66 12.55
CA TYR A 121 -0.41 -5.87 12.36
C TYR A 121 -0.13 -6.51 11.01
N MET A 122 -0.08 -7.84 10.99
CA MET A 122 -0.24 -8.62 9.77
C MET A 122 -1.66 -9.17 9.75
N VAL A 123 -2.36 -8.96 8.65
CA VAL A 123 -3.77 -9.35 8.50
C VAL A 123 -3.91 -10.24 7.29
N GLU A 124 -4.50 -11.41 7.48
CA GLU A 124 -4.81 -12.33 6.41
C GLU A 124 -6.23 -12.11 5.89
N ILE A 125 -6.36 -12.00 4.58
CA ILE A 125 -7.63 -11.87 3.87
C ILE A 125 -7.57 -12.65 2.55
N ASP A 126 -8.43 -13.64 2.39
CA ASP A 126 -8.58 -14.41 1.15
C ASP A 126 -7.24 -14.90 0.53
N GLY A 127 -6.33 -15.40 1.41
CA GLY A 127 -5.01 -15.88 1.02
C GLY A 127 -3.95 -14.79 0.81
N VAL A 128 -4.29 -13.53 1.04
CA VAL A 128 -3.36 -12.40 0.97
C VAL A 128 -3.00 -11.93 2.37
N THR A 129 -1.71 -11.70 2.63
CA THR A 129 -1.26 -11.11 3.89
C THR A 129 -0.95 -9.64 3.68
N LEU A 130 -1.59 -8.79 4.47
CA LEU A 130 -1.42 -7.34 4.44
C LEU A 130 -0.78 -6.85 5.74
N ARG A 131 0.17 -5.93 5.64
CA ARG A 131 0.71 -5.21 6.78
C ARG A 131 -0.04 -3.90 6.97
N THR A 132 -0.46 -3.61 8.18
CA THR A 132 -1.05 -2.32 8.54
C THR A 132 -0.43 -1.76 9.80
N GLU A 133 -0.34 -0.45 9.86
CA GLU A 133 0.19 0.29 10.99
C GLU A 133 -0.86 1.26 11.53
N ILE A 134 -1.13 1.18 12.82
CA ILE A 134 -2.06 2.09 13.49
C ILE A 134 -1.27 2.85 14.58
N PRO A 135 -1.28 4.19 14.60
CA PRO A 135 -0.69 4.94 15.70
C PRO A 135 -1.24 4.45 17.05
N THR A 136 -0.36 4.14 18.00
CA THR A 136 -0.75 3.52 19.29
C THR A 136 -1.82 4.32 20.03
N ASN A 137 -1.72 5.65 20.02
CA ASN A 137 -2.70 6.53 20.64
C ASN A 137 -4.10 6.41 19.96
N LYS A 138 -4.15 6.25 18.63
CA LYS A 138 -5.39 6.02 17.89
C LYS A 138 -5.96 4.64 18.17
N ALA A 139 -5.11 3.61 18.23
CA ALA A 139 -5.53 2.25 18.55
C ALA A 139 -6.18 2.17 19.94
N LEU A 140 -5.57 2.81 20.94
CA LEU A 140 -6.10 2.85 22.32
C LEU A 140 -7.44 3.62 22.40
N ARG A 141 -7.52 4.82 21.82
CA ARG A 141 -8.73 5.66 21.90
C ARG A 141 -9.93 5.07 21.20
N ASN A 142 -9.71 4.35 20.10
CA ASN A 142 -10.79 3.81 19.26
C ASN A 142 -11.04 2.31 19.49
N ASN A 143 -10.45 1.73 20.54
CA ASN A 143 -10.56 0.31 20.86
C ASN A 143 -10.13 -0.61 19.68
N LEU A 144 -9.07 -0.22 18.97
CA LEU A 144 -8.49 -0.95 17.83
C LEU A 144 -7.26 -1.77 18.21
N MET A 145 -7.19 -2.20 19.47
CA MET A 145 -6.24 -3.19 19.92
C MET A 145 -6.76 -4.57 19.55
N PHE A 146 -5.98 -5.30 18.76
CA PHE A 146 -6.29 -6.66 18.32
C PHE A 146 -5.21 -7.61 18.83
N ASN A 147 -5.62 -8.85 19.15
CA ASN A 147 -4.72 -9.96 19.43
C ASN A 147 -4.59 -10.87 18.20
N GLU A 148 -3.54 -11.67 18.19
CA GLU A 148 -3.38 -12.72 17.18
C GLU A 148 -4.56 -13.69 17.21
N GLY A 149 -5.05 -14.05 16.03
CA GLY A 149 -6.21 -14.92 15.86
C GLY A 149 -7.57 -14.19 15.88
N GLU A 150 -7.63 -12.92 16.29
CA GLU A 150 -8.87 -12.14 16.24
C GLU A 150 -9.30 -11.81 14.81
N ASN A 151 -10.61 -11.83 14.59
CA ASN A 151 -11.21 -11.32 13.36
C ASN A 151 -11.25 -9.78 13.38
N CYS A 152 -11.04 -9.20 12.22
CA CYS A 152 -11.18 -7.76 12.00
C CYS A 152 -11.87 -7.51 10.66
N PHE A 153 -12.36 -6.28 10.47
CA PHE A 153 -12.87 -5.83 9.18
C PHE A 153 -11.92 -4.81 8.60
N ILE A 154 -11.70 -4.91 7.28
CA ILE A 154 -10.70 -4.16 6.55
C ILE A 154 -11.40 -3.26 5.54
N SER A 155 -11.05 -1.98 5.56
CA SER A 155 -11.33 -1.04 4.50
C SER A 155 -10.07 -0.28 4.13
N PHE A 156 -10.09 0.41 2.99
CA PHE A 156 -8.93 1.12 2.47
C PHE A 156 -9.26 2.61 2.36
N HIS A 157 -8.26 3.45 2.67
CA HIS A 157 -8.37 4.89 2.48
C HIS A 157 -7.99 5.26 1.04
N ASP A 158 -6.89 4.68 0.55
CA ASP A 158 -6.40 4.89 -0.80
C ASP A 158 -5.85 3.59 -1.41
N LEU A 159 -6.04 3.42 -2.72
CA LEU A 159 -5.58 2.27 -3.49
C LEU A 159 -5.11 2.71 -4.86
N LEU A 160 -3.93 2.27 -5.28
CA LEU A 160 -3.39 2.51 -6.59
C LEU A 160 -3.43 1.24 -7.44
N TRP A 161 -4.03 1.33 -8.62
CA TRP A 161 -4.12 0.19 -9.54
C TRP A 161 -2.85 0.00 -10.35
N PHE A 162 -2.37 -1.25 -10.40
CA PHE A 162 -1.28 -1.69 -11.28
C PHE A 162 -1.80 -2.76 -12.24
N ASP A 163 -1.62 -2.51 -13.53
CA ASP A 163 -2.06 -3.44 -14.57
C ASP A 163 -1.04 -4.56 -14.73
N SER A 164 -1.48 -5.82 -14.58
CA SER A 164 -0.60 -6.99 -14.74
C SER A 164 -0.02 -7.13 -16.16
N ALA A 165 -0.60 -6.46 -17.15
CA ALA A 165 -0.13 -6.49 -18.54
C ALA A 165 1.06 -5.55 -18.82
N LYS A 166 1.46 -4.71 -17.86
CA LYS A 166 2.56 -3.74 -18.00
C LYS A 166 3.86 -4.13 -17.31
N GLU A 167 3.92 -5.31 -16.74
CA GLU A 167 5.18 -5.88 -16.22
C GLU A 167 5.95 -6.52 -17.38
N ILE A 168 6.71 -5.72 -18.16
CA ILE A 168 7.73 -6.21 -19.12
C ILE A 168 9.06 -5.63 -18.73
#